data_ad12e473a70db9e59453b1b0f7e64908
#
_entry.id   ad12e473a70db9e59453b1b0f7e64908
#
_cell.length_a   1.000
_cell.length_b   1.000
_cell.length_c   1.000
_cell.angle_alpha   90.00
_cell.angle_beta   90.00
_cell.angle_gamma   90.00
#
_symmetry.space_group_name_H-M   'P 1'
#
loop_
_entity.id
_entity.type
_entity.pdbx_description
1 polymer ?
#
loop_
_entity_poly.entity_id
_entity_poly.type
_entity_poly.pdbx_seq_one_letter_code
_entity_poly.pdbx_strand_id
1 'polypeptide(L)' 'MKNERLIRARIQCGYTQSEIAAKPKISLRAYQNYESGRRCPNVSVARLISQELNVPMDELF' A
#
# COMPACT_ATOMS: atom_id res chain seq x y z
N MET A 1 -1.55 5.35 -13.84
CA MET A 1 -2.61 4.34 -13.70
C MET A 1 -2.80 3.97 -12.25
N LYS A 2 -4.03 3.76 -11.82
CA LYS A 2 -4.30 3.33 -10.46
C LYS A 2 -3.74 1.95 -10.20
N ASN A 3 -3.27 1.73 -8.99
CA ASN A 3 -2.83 0.42 -8.54
C ASN A 3 -4.02 -0.34 -7.95
N GLU A 4 -4.78 -0.99 -8.83
CA GLU A 4 -5.99 -1.71 -8.45
C GLU A 4 -5.71 -2.86 -7.47
N ARG A 5 -4.58 -3.53 -7.63
CA ARG A 5 -4.23 -4.66 -6.77
C ARG A 5 -4.02 -4.22 -5.33
N LEU A 6 -3.33 -3.11 -5.16
CA LEU A 6 -3.09 -2.55 -3.83
C LEU A 6 -4.40 -2.11 -3.18
N ILE A 7 -5.23 -1.41 -3.95
CA ILE A 7 -6.52 -0.93 -3.46
C ILE A 7 -7.40 -2.11 -3.00
N ARG A 8 -7.50 -3.15 -3.82
CA ARG A 8 -8.32 -4.32 -3.49
C ARG A 8 -7.80 -5.04 -2.25
N ALA A 9 -6.50 -5.23 -2.17
CA ALA A 9 -5.90 -5.92 -1.03
C ALA A 9 -6.17 -5.16 0.26
N ARG A 10 -6.05 -3.83 0.22
CA ARG A 10 -6.35 -2.99 1.38
C ARG A 10 -7.80 -3.12 1.81
N ILE A 11 -8.72 -3.03 0.86
CA ILE A 11 -10.15 -3.09 1.14
C ILE A 11 -10.53 -4.47 1.69
N GLN A 12 -9.97 -5.53 1.13
CA GLN A 12 -10.24 -6.89 1.60
C GLN A 12 -9.77 -7.11 3.04
N CYS A 13 -8.68 -6.44 3.42
CA CYS A 13 -8.19 -6.51 4.79
C CYS A 13 -8.91 -5.57 5.75
N GLY A 14 -9.79 -4.72 5.24
CA GLY A 14 -10.58 -3.82 6.07
C GLY A 14 -9.84 -2.57 6.53
N TYR A 15 -8.74 -2.22 5.89
CA TYR A 15 -7.99 -1.02 6.25
C TYR A 15 -8.48 0.21 5.50
N THR A 16 -8.51 1.35 6.20
CA THR A 16 -8.57 2.64 5.54
C THR A 16 -7.18 2.99 5.03
N GLN A 17 -7.10 3.99 4.15
CA GLN A 17 -5.80 4.47 3.67
C GLN A 17 -4.91 4.96 4.82
N SER A 18 -5.52 5.67 5.79
CA SER A 18 -4.78 6.17 6.95
C SER A 18 -4.24 5.03 7.81
N GLU A 19 -5.04 3.99 7.99
CA GLU A 19 -4.63 2.85 8.81
C GLU A 19 -3.45 2.11 8.20
N ILE A 20 -3.50 1.85 6.89
CA ILE A 20 -2.40 1.12 6.25
C ILE A 20 -1.14 2.00 6.13
N ALA A 21 -1.29 3.31 5.95
CA ALA A 21 -0.14 4.22 5.89
C ALA A 21 0.59 4.29 7.22
N ALA A 22 -0.12 4.16 8.33
CA ALA A 22 0.47 4.22 9.66
C ALA A 22 1.44 3.07 9.93
N LYS A 23 1.26 1.93 9.28
CA LYS A 23 2.11 0.74 9.52
C LYS A 23 3.56 0.99 9.12
N PRO A 24 3.86 1.46 7.90
CA PRO A 24 5.23 1.83 7.54
C PRO A 24 5.60 3.24 7.98
N LYS A 25 4.75 3.92 8.74
CA LYS A 25 4.97 5.27 9.26
C LYS A 25 5.20 6.29 8.15
N ILE A 26 4.43 6.19 7.09
CA ILE A 26 4.46 7.14 5.99
C ILE A 26 3.24 8.05 6.08
N SER A 27 3.29 9.19 5.38
CA SER A 27 2.15 10.09 5.34
C SER A 27 1.01 9.50 4.52
N LEU A 28 -0.21 9.93 4.82
CA LEU A 28 -1.37 9.55 4.03
C LEU A 28 -1.17 9.91 2.56
N ARG A 29 -0.60 11.10 2.31
CA ARG A 29 -0.33 11.58 0.95
C ARG A 29 0.59 10.64 0.19
N ALA A 30 1.66 10.19 0.85
CA ALA A 30 2.59 9.24 0.24
C ALA A 30 1.89 7.93 -0.14
N TYR A 31 1.08 7.41 0.77
CA TYR A 31 0.33 6.19 0.50
C TYR A 31 -0.66 6.38 -0.66
N GLN A 32 -1.37 7.52 -0.68
CA GLN A 32 -2.31 7.81 -1.76
C GLN A 32 -1.61 7.86 -3.12
N ASN A 33 -0.36 8.34 -3.17
CA ASN A 33 0.42 8.33 -4.39
C ASN A 33 0.71 6.90 -4.87
N TYR A 34 0.87 5.96 -3.95
CA TYR A 34 1.07 4.55 -4.32
C TYR A 34 -0.21 3.97 -4.94
N GLU A 35 -1.37 4.24 -4.35
CA GLU A 35 -2.63 3.74 -4.91
C GLU A 35 -2.99 4.41 -6.24
N SER A 36 -2.63 5.67 -6.41
CA SER A 36 -2.90 6.38 -7.66
C SER A 36 -1.95 6.01 -8.79
N GLY A 37 -0.87 5.30 -8.47
CA GLY A 37 0.13 4.92 -9.46
C GLY A 37 1.14 5.99 -9.78
N ARG A 38 1.12 7.10 -9.05
CA ARG A 38 2.09 8.19 -9.27
C ARG A 38 3.48 7.83 -8.81
N ARG A 39 3.57 7.04 -7.76
CA ARG A 39 4.85 6.63 -7.19
C ARG A 39 4.80 5.18 -6.76
N CYS A 40 5.96 4.55 -6.71
CA CYS A 40 6.12 3.24 -6.12
C CYS A 40 6.92 3.39 -4.83
N PRO A 41 6.57 2.64 -3.77
CA PRO A 41 7.34 2.68 -2.54
C PRO A 41 8.70 2.04 -2.71
N ASN A 42 9.66 2.40 -1.86
CA ASN A 42 10.92 1.67 -1.79
C ASN A 42 10.67 0.27 -1.21
N VAL A 43 11.70 -0.57 -1.26
CA VAL A 43 11.58 -1.97 -0.84
C VAL A 43 11.14 -2.09 0.63
N SER A 44 11.68 -1.25 1.50
CA SER A 44 11.35 -1.29 2.92
C SER A 44 9.87 -1.02 3.17
N VAL A 45 9.34 0.03 2.57
CA VAL A 45 7.93 0.40 2.71
C VAL A 45 7.04 -0.65 2.05
N ALA A 46 7.41 -1.09 0.85
CA ALA A 46 6.65 -2.11 0.13
C ALA A 46 6.54 -3.40 0.93
N ARG A 47 7.63 -3.80 1.60
CA ARG A 47 7.64 -5.00 2.44
C ARG A 47 6.69 -4.87 3.63
N LEU A 48 6.69 -3.73 4.30
CA LEU A 48 5.80 -3.51 5.43
C LEU A 48 4.33 -3.53 5.02
N ILE A 49 4.01 -2.91 3.89
CA ILE A 49 2.65 -2.95 3.35
C ILE A 49 2.26 -4.38 2.99
N SER A 50 3.15 -5.10 2.31
CA SER A 50 2.95 -6.49 1.92
C SER A 50 2.67 -7.38 3.12
N GLN A 51 3.44 -7.22 4.19
CA GLN A 51 3.25 -7.99 5.41
C GLN A 51 1.91 -7.70 6.05
N GLU A 52 1.53 -6.45 6.09
CA GLU A 52 0.28 -6.03 6.71
C GLU A 52 -0.93 -6.55 5.93
N LEU A 53 -0.85 -6.54 4.61
CA LEU A 53 -1.94 -7.01 3.75
C LEU A 53 -1.88 -8.51 3.49
N ASN A 54 -0.78 -9.16 3.88
CA ASN A 54 -0.55 -10.59 3.68
C ASN A 54 -0.61 -10.98 2.19
N VAL A 55 -0.02 -10.15 1.35
CA VAL A 55 0.06 -10.36 -0.09
C VAL A 55 1.51 -10.10 -0.52
N PRO A 56 2.10 -10.96 -1.36
CA PRO A 56 3.49 -10.75 -1.81
C PRO A 56 3.68 -9.40 -2.48
N MET A 57 4.85 -8.78 -2.27
CA MET A 57 5.15 -7.46 -2.84
C MET A 57 4.98 -7.41 -4.34
N ASP A 58 5.40 -8.45 -5.04
CA ASP A 58 5.33 -8.48 -6.50
C ASP A 58 3.92 -8.58 -7.04
N GLU A 59 2.95 -8.90 -6.18
CA GLU A 59 1.54 -8.85 -6.56
C GLU A 59 0.91 -7.50 -6.28
N LEU A 60 1.55 -6.67 -5.45
CA LEU A 60 1.03 -5.36 -5.10
C LEU A 60 1.65 -4.25 -5.95
N PHE A 61 2.92 -4.39 -6.28
CA PHE A 61 3.68 -3.32 -6.94
C PHE A 61 4.44 -3.82 -8.20
#